data_f3b6c09952b4e081ecb0d151a809fdae
#
_entry.id   f3b6c09952b4e081ecb0d151a809fdae
#
_cell.length_a   1.000
_cell.length_b   1.000
_cell.length_c   1.000
_cell.angle_alpha   90.00
_cell.angle_beta   90.00
_cell.angle_gamma   90.00
#
_symmetry.space_group_name_H-M   'P 1'
#
loop_
_entity.id
_entity.type
_entity.pdbx_description
1 polymer ?
#
loop_
_entity_poly.entity_id
_entity_poly.type
_entity_poly.pdbx_seq_one_letter_code
_entity_poly.pdbx_strand_id
1 'polypeptide(L)'
;MTSVDAHALLAQAAALRAQGKLHDAIAIYEAVLQKNPQLSNSWYNLGLLRRRIGEREAALRAYDEALKRGVESPEEVHLNKAVILSDDLRRPDEARRELGIALRLNPGYVPALLNLGNLAEDLGQISDAIDAYERVLSRFPHHAVALSRLSGMGPAWKDHGVAVDRLRSALAAVPGPAEDRASLLFALAQRLDAVRRFDEAFATASEARASSLLAAGLAGARHDRVAMERRVAMQREAFAAPEPRATTRDPVQPVFIVGMFRSGSTLLEQILSAHDAVHSGGELPLVPRIAQLLRPYPAVVAGASRTQLDQLAAVYLAEVRKIFPDAGVVTDKRPDNFEHVGLIKRMFPNARIIYTRRNPLDICVSTHFLHIDAAVTWASSPADTAHQIVQCSYLMAHWLQLYPDDILTVDYERLLAEPESQTRAILSFLDLPWSESCMAFHAARTQVRTASVWQVREALHHRAIGRWRNYAWHLGDADAMLRAAGLIND
;
A
#
# COMPACT_ATOMS: atom_id res chain seq x y z
N MET A 1 -39.16 -23.28 6.23
CA MET A 1 -38.17 -23.25 7.31
C MET A 1 -38.78 -22.42 8.43
N THR A 2 -38.87 -22.99 9.61
CA THR A 2 -39.40 -22.25 10.77
C THR A 2 -38.43 -21.12 11.16
N SER A 3 -38.87 -20.12 11.92
CA SER A 3 -37.99 -19.04 12.43
C SER A 3 -36.85 -19.62 13.30
N VAL A 4 -37.10 -20.73 14.00
CA VAL A 4 -36.11 -21.42 14.82
C VAL A 4 -35.01 -22.07 13.97
N ASP A 5 -35.38 -22.70 12.83
CA ASP A 5 -34.39 -23.30 11.90
C ASP A 5 -33.49 -22.23 11.27
N ALA A 6 -34.05 -21.07 10.93
CA ALA A 6 -33.26 -19.97 10.38
C ALA A 6 -32.25 -19.43 11.38
N HIS A 7 -32.62 -19.27 12.64
CA HIS A 7 -31.73 -18.82 13.70
C HIS A 7 -30.55 -19.77 13.95
N ALA A 8 -30.83 -21.08 13.99
CA ALA A 8 -29.78 -22.09 14.16
C ALA A 8 -28.78 -22.08 12.99
N LEU A 9 -29.26 -21.96 11.74
CA LEU A 9 -28.39 -21.87 10.56
C LEU A 9 -27.55 -20.59 10.55
N LEU A 10 -28.11 -19.45 10.94
CA LEU A 10 -27.35 -18.19 11.03
C LEU A 10 -26.27 -18.25 12.14
N ALA A 11 -26.55 -18.90 13.26
CA ALA A 11 -25.54 -19.15 14.30
C ALA A 11 -24.40 -20.05 13.77
N GLN A 12 -24.74 -21.09 13.01
CA GLN A 12 -23.76 -21.94 12.32
C GLN A 12 -22.92 -21.15 11.32
N ALA A 13 -23.52 -20.28 10.51
CA ALA A 13 -22.79 -19.42 9.57
C ALA A 13 -21.83 -18.48 10.30
N ALA A 14 -22.24 -17.92 11.43
CA ALA A 14 -21.36 -17.10 12.27
C ALA A 14 -20.15 -17.88 12.82
N ALA A 15 -20.36 -19.14 13.26
CA ALA A 15 -19.29 -20.02 13.72
C ALA A 15 -18.32 -20.39 12.57
N LEU A 16 -18.82 -20.69 11.38
CA LEU A 16 -17.99 -20.95 10.20
C LEU A 16 -17.17 -19.73 9.78
N ARG A 17 -17.77 -18.54 9.85
CA ARG A 17 -17.05 -17.27 9.63
C ARG A 17 -15.90 -17.11 10.60
N ALA A 18 -16.11 -17.39 11.88
CA ALA A 18 -15.07 -17.32 12.91
C ALA A 18 -13.93 -18.33 12.66
N GLN A 19 -14.25 -19.50 12.07
CA GLN A 19 -13.27 -20.52 11.67
C GLN A 19 -12.58 -20.22 10.34
N GLY A 20 -12.90 -19.10 9.66
CA GLY A 20 -12.36 -18.76 8.35
C GLY A 20 -12.96 -19.56 7.17
N LYS A 21 -13.97 -20.40 7.40
CA LYS A 21 -14.68 -21.17 6.35
C LYS A 21 -15.72 -20.31 5.67
N LEU A 22 -15.23 -19.30 4.91
CA LEU A 22 -16.07 -18.24 4.36
C LEU A 22 -17.07 -18.73 3.31
N HIS A 23 -16.67 -19.66 2.42
CA HIS A 23 -17.55 -20.22 1.40
C HIS A 23 -18.71 -21.02 2.00
N ASP A 24 -18.44 -21.80 3.04
CA ASP A 24 -19.49 -22.56 3.74
C ASP A 24 -20.49 -21.61 4.44
N ALA A 25 -19.97 -20.53 5.05
CA ALA A 25 -20.82 -19.52 5.66
C ALA A 25 -21.70 -18.80 4.63
N ILE A 26 -21.17 -18.46 3.46
CA ILE A 26 -21.90 -17.84 2.34
C ILE A 26 -23.04 -18.77 1.89
N ALA A 27 -22.76 -20.05 1.65
CA ALA A 27 -23.77 -21.01 1.22
C ALA A 27 -24.95 -21.10 2.21
N ILE A 28 -24.69 -21.04 3.52
CA ILE A 28 -25.74 -21.01 4.54
C ILE A 28 -26.55 -19.71 4.46
N TYR A 29 -25.89 -18.54 4.37
CA TYR A 29 -26.62 -17.27 4.22
C TYR A 29 -27.50 -17.28 2.98
N GLU A 30 -27.02 -17.75 1.85
CA GLU A 30 -27.79 -17.85 0.60
C GLU A 30 -29.02 -18.77 0.75
N ALA A 31 -28.83 -19.94 1.34
CA ALA A 31 -29.94 -20.89 1.60
C ALA A 31 -31.01 -20.31 2.55
N VAL A 32 -30.59 -19.58 3.58
CA VAL A 32 -31.51 -18.90 4.50
C VAL A 32 -32.24 -17.76 3.79
N LEU A 33 -31.54 -16.95 3.02
CA LEU A 33 -32.10 -15.77 2.33
C LEU A 33 -33.01 -16.15 1.17
N GLN A 34 -32.80 -17.30 0.53
CA GLN A 34 -33.72 -17.85 -0.48
C GLN A 34 -35.11 -18.12 0.10
N LYS A 35 -35.16 -18.59 1.36
CA LYS A 35 -36.41 -18.87 2.07
C LYS A 35 -36.95 -17.70 2.88
N ASN A 36 -36.08 -16.82 3.33
CA ASN A 36 -36.41 -15.68 4.19
C ASN A 36 -35.75 -14.39 3.65
N PRO A 37 -36.18 -13.89 2.49
CA PRO A 37 -35.53 -12.77 1.81
C PRO A 37 -35.64 -11.44 2.57
N GLN A 38 -36.50 -11.34 3.58
CA GLN A 38 -36.71 -10.11 4.38
C GLN A 38 -35.67 -9.90 5.49
N LEU A 39 -34.75 -10.84 5.69
CA LEU A 39 -33.71 -10.73 6.72
C LEU A 39 -32.61 -9.75 6.29
N SER A 40 -32.84 -8.45 6.50
CA SER A 40 -31.94 -7.37 6.07
C SER A 40 -30.50 -7.51 6.61
N ASN A 41 -30.34 -7.84 7.90
CA ASN A 41 -29.03 -8.06 8.52
C ASN A 41 -28.29 -9.27 7.96
N SER A 42 -29.01 -10.29 7.45
CA SER A 42 -28.39 -11.44 6.78
C SER A 42 -27.84 -11.08 5.39
N TRP A 43 -28.54 -10.21 4.66
CA TRP A 43 -28.02 -9.62 3.42
C TRP A 43 -26.76 -8.79 3.68
N TYR A 44 -26.74 -7.99 4.74
CA TYR A 44 -25.56 -7.22 5.16
C TYR A 44 -24.36 -8.15 5.43
N ASN A 45 -24.57 -9.21 6.24
CA ASN A 45 -23.50 -10.16 6.56
C ASN A 45 -23.03 -10.94 5.32
N LEU A 46 -23.92 -11.29 4.39
CA LEU A 46 -23.54 -11.89 3.11
C LEU A 46 -22.65 -10.94 2.30
N GLY A 47 -22.97 -9.64 2.27
CA GLY A 47 -22.14 -8.62 1.63
C GLY A 47 -20.73 -8.57 2.20
N LEU A 48 -20.58 -8.57 3.54
CA LEU A 48 -19.28 -8.63 4.22
C LEU A 48 -18.46 -9.86 3.82
N LEU A 49 -19.10 -11.04 3.78
CA LEU A 49 -18.41 -12.28 3.44
C LEU A 49 -17.96 -12.32 2.00
N ARG A 50 -18.83 -11.91 1.07
CA ARG A 50 -18.52 -11.85 -0.36
C ARG A 50 -17.38 -10.89 -0.67
N ARG A 51 -17.33 -9.72 0.01
CA ARG A 51 -16.18 -8.83 -0.08
C ARG A 51 -14.88 -9.52 0.35
N ARG A 52 -14.92 -10.26 1.47
CA ARG A 52 -13.74 -10.97 2.02
C ARG A 52 -13.17 -12.00 1.06
N ILE A 53 -14.01 -12.67 0.27
CA ILE A 53 -13.56 -13.63 -0.74
C ILE A 53 -13.29 -13.00 -2.11
N GLY A 54 -13.42 -11.66 -2.23
CA GLY A 54 -13.12 -10.90 -3.43
C GLY A 54 -14.28 -10.81 -4.44
N GLU A 55 -15.48 -11.24 -4.09
CA GLU A 55 -16.70 -11.14 -4.92
C GLU A 55 -17.34 -9.74 -4.79
N ARG A 56 -16.64 -8.72 -5.28
CA ARG A 56 -16.92 -7.30 -5.03
C ARG A 56 -18.31 -6.87 -5.49
N GLU A 57 -18.68 -7.17 -6.75
CA GLU A 57 -19.99 -6.82 -7.32
C GLU A 57 -21.14 -7.60 -6.64
N ALA A 58 -20.89 -8.84 -6.25
CA ALA A 58 -21.87 -9.61 -5.51
C ALA A 58 -22.08 -9.08 -4.08
N ALA A 59 -21.02 -8.56 -3.46
CA ALA A 59 -21.11 -7.87 -2.17
C ALA A 59 -21.94 -6.58 -2.28
N LEU A 60 -21.72 -5.75 -3.32
CA LEU A 60 -22.52 -4.55 -3.57
C LEU A 60 -24.01 -4.90 -3.73
N ARG A 61 -24.34 -5.93 -4.53
CA ARG A 61 -25.75 -6.39 -4.67
C ARG A 61 -26.36 -6.84 -3.35
N ALA A 62 -25.60 -7.56 -2.50
CA ALA A 62 -26.09 -7.97 -1.20
C ALA A 62 -26.37 -6.78 -0.27
N TYR A 63 -25.51 -5.75 -0.30
CA TYR A 63 -25.74 -4.50 0.42
C TYR A 63 -26.97 -3.71 -0.09
N ASP A 64 -27.20 -3.69 -1.39
CA ASP A 64 -28.40 -3.08 -1.97
C ASP A 64 -29.68 -3.81 -1.50
N GLU A 65 -29.63 -5.15 -1.42
CA GLU A 65 -30.74 -5.92 -0.87
C GLU A 65 -30.95 -5.68 0.63
N ALA A 66 -29.89 -5.48 1.41
CA ALA A 66 -29.99 -5.11 2.82
C ALA A 66 -30.68 -3.73 3.00
N LEU A 67 -30.28 -2.75 2.20
CA LEU A 67 -30.88 -1.38 2.21
C LEU A 67 -32.38 -1.40 1.82
N LYS A 68 -32.74 -2.13 0.76
CA LYS A 68 -34.15 -2.28 0.32
C LYS A 68 -35.06 -2.85 1.40
N ARG A 69 -34.51 -3.64 2.32
CA ARG A 69 -35.27 -4.33 3.38
C ARG A 69 -35.17 -3.65 4.75
N GLY A 70 -34.65 -2.44 4.78
CA GLY A 70 -34.61 -1.64 6.02
C GLY A 70 -33.65 -2.20 7.05
N VAL A 71 -32.39 -2.36 6.65
CA VAL A 71 -31.30 -2.70 7.60
C VAL A 71 -31.20 -1.66 8.71
N GLU A 72 -30.84 -2.10 9.90
CA GLU A 72 -30.87 -1.29 11.12
C GLU A 72 -29.91 -0.08 11.08
N SER A 73 -28.70 -0.26 10.48
CA SER A 73 -27.67 0.78 10.36
C SER A 73 -27.35 1.05 8.88
N PRO A 74 -28.22 1.76 8.14
CA PRO A 74 -28.03 1.99 6.72
C PRO A 74 -26.77 2.82 6.40
N GLU A 75 -26.35 3.72 7.29
CA GLU A 75 -25.11 4.50 7.16
C GLU A 75 -23.86 3.59 7.12
N GLU A 76 -23.86 2.49 7.86
CA GLU A 76 -22.76 1.51 7.84
C GLU A 76 -22.73 0.73 6.51
N VAL A 77 -23.90 0.40 5.97
CA VAL A 77 -23.99 -0.26 4.66
C VAL A 77 -23.46 0.64 3.55
N HIS A 78 -23.83 1.92 3.54
CA HIS A 78 -23.33 2.90 2.58
C HIS A 78 -21.80 3.10 2.73
N LEU A 79 -21.28 3.13 3.95
CA LEU A 79 -19.83 3.12 4.19
C LEU A 79 -19.15 1.89 3.57
N ASN A 80 -19.67 0.69 3.81
CA ASN A 80 -19.08 -0.53 3.29
C ASN A 80 -19.13 -0.61 1.75
N LYS A 81 -20.20 -0.10 1.13
CA LYS A 81 -20.28 0.07 -0.32
C LYS A 81 -19.20 1.04 -0.82
N ALA A 82 -19.05 2.19 -0.16
CA ALA A 82 -18.03 3.18 -0.50
C ALA A 82 -16.62 2.60 -0.45
N VAL A 83 -16.31 1.80 0.57
CA VAL A 83 -15.00 1.15 0.69
C VAL A 83 -14.75 0.18 -0.46
N ILE A 84 -15.73 -0.66 -0.86
CA ILE A 84 -15.61 -1.52 -2.05
C ILE A 84 -15.37 -0.69 -3.31
N LEU A 85 -16.17 0.34 -3.52
CA LEU A 85 -16.10 1.20 -4.70
C LEU A 85 -14.76 1.94 -4.80
N SER A 86 -14.29 2.50 -3.67
CA SER A 86 -13.02 3.19 -3.62
C SER A 86 -11.85 2.22 -3.71
N ASP A 87 -11.77 1.22 -2.81
CA ASP A 87 -10.57 0.44 -2.57
C ASP A 87 -10.41 -0.71 -3.54
N ASP A 88 -11.52 -1.39 -3.82
CA ASP A 88 -11.47 -2.62 -4.58
C ASP A 88 -11.77 -2.41 -6.08
N LEU A 89 -12.62 -1.43 -6.43
CA LEU A 89 -13.10 -1.21 -7.81
C LEU A 89 -12.57 0.07 -8.46
N ARG A 90 -11.85 0.93 -7.73
CA ARG A 90 -11.29 2.19 -8.25
C ARG A 90 -12.35 3.13 -8.85
N ARG A 91 -13.52 3.21 -8.22
CA ARG A 91 -14.68 4.04 -8.61
C ARG A 91 -14.91 5.16 -7.59
N PRO A 92 -14.01 6.17 -7.51
CA PRO A 92 -14.01 7.17 -6.44
C PRO A 92 -15.27 8.06 -6.40
N ASP A 93 -15.84 8.41 -7.56
CA ASP A 93 -17.03 9.25 -7.60
C ASP A 93 -18.27 8.54 -7.02
N GLU A 94 -18.37 7.23 -7.25
CA GLU A 94 -19.44 6.44 -6.66
C GLU A 94 -19.22 6.26 -5.16
N ALA A 95 -17.99 6.02 -4.73
CA ALA A 95 -17.62 5.95 -3.32
C ALA A 95 -18.00 7.26 -2.59
N ARG A 96 -17.70 8.42 -3.19
CA ARG A 96 -18.06 9.73 -2.65
C ARG A 96 -19.59 9.88 -2.49
N ARG A 97 -20.36 9.42 -3.48
CA ARG A 97 -21.83 9.45 -3.39
C ARG A 97 -22.35 8.61 -2.22
N GLU A 98 -21.83 7.41 -2.05
CA GLU A 98 -22.20 6.52 -0.93
C GLU A 98 -21.84 7.12 0.43
N LEU A 99 -20.62 7.68 0.59
CA LEU A 99 -20.22 8.39 1.81
C LEU A 99 -21.11 9.59 2.09
N GLY A 100 -21.50 10.34 1.04
CA GLY A 100 -22.44 11.44 1.16
C GLY A 100 -23.82 10.98 1.64
N ILE A 101 -24.29 9.81 1.24
CA ILE A 101 -25.55 9.23 1.74
C ILE A 101 -25.40 8.85 3.21
N ALA A 102 -24.33 8.15 3.58
CA ALA A 102 -24.04 7.78 4.97
C ALA A 102 -24.05 9.00 5.89
N LEU A 103 -23.43 10.10 5.47
CA LEU A 103 -23.36 11.36 6.24
C LEU A 103 -24.66 12.17 6.24
N ARG A 104 -25.57 11.97 5.27
CA ARG A 104 -26.94 12.52 5.36
C ARG A 104 -27.79 11.77 6.38
N LEU A 105 -27.61 10.45 6.47
CA LEU A 105 -28.30 9.62 7.46
C LEU A 105 -27.77 9.88 8.88
N ASN A 106 -26.46 9.99 9.03
CA ASN A 106 -25.78 10.27 10.29
C ASN A 106 -24.62 11.27 10.07
N PRO A 107 -24.87 12.60 10.25
CA PRO A 107 -23.89 13.65 9.99
C PRO A 107 -22.62 13.56 10.85
N GLY A 108 -22.70 12.91 12.01
CA GLY A 108 -21.57 12.68 12.93
C GLY A 108 -20.93 11.30 12.82
N TYR A 109 -21.20 10.53 11.77
CA TYR A 109 -20.67 9.18 11.63
C TYR A 109 -19.17 9.20 11.31
N VAL A 110 -18.35 9.07 12.36
CA VAL A 110 -16.89 9.20 12.30
C VAL A 110 -16.26 8.29 11.22
N PRO A 111 -16.63 7.00 11.08
CA PRO A 111 -16.05 6.16 10.03
C PRO A 111 -16.28 6.71 8.62
N ALA A 112 -17.44 7.28 8.33
CA ALA A 112 -17.70 7.88 7.01
C ALA A 112 -16.92 9.18 6.80
N LEU A 113 -16.77 10.02 7.84
CA LEU A 113 -15.93 11.23 7.77
C LEU A 113 -14.46 10.90 7.52
N LEU A 114 -13.92 9.88 8.22
CA LEU A 114 -12.54 9.44 8.00
C LEU A 114 -12.33 8.90 6.58
N ASN A 115 -13.27 8.08 6.08
CA ASN A 115 -13.18 7.55 4.71
C ASN A 115 -13.37 8.64 3.65
N LEU A 116 -14.20 9.67 3.92
CA LEU A 116 -14.32 10.82 3.03
C LEU A 116 -13.00 11.62 2.97
N GLY A 117 -12.37 11.84 4.13
CA GLY A 117 -11.05 12.47 4.22
C GLY A 117 -9.99 11.67 3.47
N ASN A 118 -9.91 10.35 3.69
CA ASN A 118 -8.96 9.47 2.98
C ASN A 118 -9.19 9.51 1.45
N LEU A 119 -10.44 9.44 1.00
CA LEU A 119 -10.77 9.53 -0.42
C LEU A 119 -10.35 10.88 -1.02
N ALA A 120 -10.56 11.97 -0.29
CA ALA A 120 -10.14 13.31 -0.70
C ALA A 120 -8.60 13.42 -0.76
N GLU A 121 -7.87 12.82 0.20
CA GLU A 121 -6.40 12.71 0.14
C GLU A 121 -5.95 11.95 -1.11
N ASP A 122 -6.52 10.77 -1.35
CA ASP A 122 -6.19 9.92 -2.50
C ASP A 122 -6.40 10.66 -3.84
N LEU A 123 -7.35 11.60 -3.88
CA LEU A 123 -7.67 12.43 -5.04
C LEU A 123 -6.94 13.78 -5.03
N GLY A 124 -6.14 14.10 -4.01
CA GLY A 124 -5.41 15.36 -3.88
C GLY A 124 -6.28 16.57 -3.54
N GLN A 125 -7.46 16.37 -3.02
CA GLN A 125 -8.42 17.40 -2.65
C GLN A 125 -8.17 17.85 -1.20
N ILE A 126 -7.13 18.66 -1.01
CA ILE A 126 -6.59 18.98 0.31
C ILE A 126 -7.61 19.68 1.22
N SER A 127 -8.40 20.61 0.66
CA SER A 127 -9.42 21.35 1.42
C SER A 127 -10.55 20.44 1.90
N ASP A 128 -11.02 19.52 1.03
CA ASP A 128 -12.08 18.57 1.37
C ASP A 128 -11.60 17.57 2.44
N ALA A 129 -10.33 17.14 2.36
CA ALA A 129 -9.74 16.25 3.35
C ALA A 129 -9.63 16.94 4.72
N ILE A 130 -9.15 18.20 4.75
CA ILE A 130 -9.08 19.00 5.99
C ILE A 130 -10.48 19.16 6.60
N ASP A 131 -11.49 19.54 5.82
CA ASP A 131 -12.87 19.69 6.31
C ASP A 131 -13.39 18.39 6.94
N ALA A 132 -13.23 17.28 6.26
CA ALA A 132 -13.70 15.99 6.75
C ALA A 132 -13.06 15.60 8.10
N TYR A 133 -11.74 15.76 8.24
CA TYR A 133 -11.05 15.45 9.49
C TYR A 133 -11.31 16.47 10.60
N GLU A 134 -11.42 17.77 10.30
CA GLU A 134 -11.78 18.78 11.31
C GLU A 134 -13.21 18.58 11.83
N ARG A 135 -14.13 18.06 11.02
CA ARG A 135 -15.46 17.65 11.49
C ARG A 135 -15.37 16.50 12.52
N VAL A 136 -14.43 15.57 12.37
CA VAL A 136 -14.16 14.57 13.41
C VAL A 136 -13.63 15.24 14.67
N LEU A 137 -12.65 16.14 14.52
CA LEU A 137 -12.00 16.80 15.66
C LEU A 137 -12.89 17.80 16.40
N SER A 138 -13.92 18.35 15.75
CA SER A 138 -14.92 19.20 16.41
C SER A 138 -15.69 18.46 17.51
N ARG A 139 -15.88 17.15 17.34
CA ARG A 139 -16.56 16.27 18.31
C ARG A 139 -15.60 15.50 19.19
N PHE A 140 -14.44 15.10 18.64
CA PHE A 140 -13.42 14.30 19.31
C PHE A 140 -12.05 14.99 19.16
N PRO A 141 -11.73 16.03 19.97
CA PRO A 141 -10.55 16.89 19.78
C PRO A 141 -9.20 16.14 19.77
N HIS A 142 -9.13 14.96 20.38
CA HIS A 142 -7.93 14.13 20.47
C HIS A 142 -7.99 12.86 19.61
N HIS A 143 -8.86 12.83 18.59
CA HIS A 143 -9.00 11.67 17.71
C HIS A 143 -7.70 11.42 16.93
N ALA A 144 -6.97 10.36 17.29
CA ALA A 144 -5.62 10.10 16.83
C ALA A 144 -5.48 10.02 15.31
N VAL A 145 -6.36 9.26 14.64
CA VAL A 145 -6.32 9.10 13.19
C VAL A 145 -6.52 10.45 12.48
N ALA A 146 -7.53 11.24 12.87
CA ALA A 146 -7.79 12.53 12.24
C ALA A 146 -6.61 13.50 12.44
N LEU A 147 -6.04 13.58 13.66
CA LEU A 147 -4.87 14.41 13.95
C LEU A 147 -3.64 13.98 13.15
N SER A 148 -3.40 12.67 13.06
CA SER A 148 -2.25 12.14 12.31
C SER A 148 -2.37 12.43 10.82
N ARG A 149 -3.55 12.24 10.23
CA ARG A 149 -3.82 12.55 8.82
C ARG A 149 -3.64 14.04 8.53
N LEU A 150 -4.27 14.91 9.31
CA LEU A 150 -4.12 16.36 9.19
C LEU A 150 -2.66 16.80 9.36
N SER A 151 -1.94 16.17 10.30
CA SER A 151 -0.51 16.44 10.47
C SER A 151 0.29 16.12 9.21
N GLY A 152 -0.01 15.05 8.49
CA GLY A 152 0.64 14.71 7.23
C GLY A 152 0.48 15.76 6.12
N MET A 153 -0.53 16.64 6.20
CA MET A 153 -0.80 17.69 5.21
C MET A 153 0.12 18.93 5.35
N GLY A 154 1.01 18.93 6.31
CA GLY A 154 1.97 20.01 6.49
C GLY A 154 1.31 21.37 6.78
N PRO A 155 1.91 22.49 6.29
CA PRO A 155 1.41 23.84 6.53
C PRO A 155 0.00 24.09 5.98
N ALA A 156 -0.48 23.29 5.02
CA ALA A 156 -1.83 23.42 4.47
C ALA A 156 -2.93 23.27 5.53
N TRP A 157 -2.65 22.50 6.62
CA TRP A 157 -3.58 22.41 7.73
C TRP A 157 -3.32 23.48 8.79
N LYS A 158 -2.13 23.51 9.38
CA LYS A 158 -1.73 24.44 10.46
C LYS A 158 -0.24 24.70 10.44
N ASP A 159 0.17 25.85 10.99
CA ASP A 159 1.58 26.10 11.34
C ASP A 159 2.15 24.91 12.14
N HIS A 160 3.42 24.60 11.87
CA HIS A 160 4.07 23.44 12.47
C HIS A 160 4.14 23.51 14.01
N GLY A 161 4.34 24.70 14.60
CA GLY A 161 4.37 24.89 16.05
C GLY A 161 3.02 24.59 16.68
N VAL A 162 1.96 25.16 16.14
CA VAL A 162 0.56 24.91 16.59
C VAL A 162 0.21 23.42 16.47
N ALA A 163 0.64 22.76 15.40
CA ALA A 163 0.40 21.34 15.23
C ALA A 163 1.16 20.48 16.28
N VAL A 164 2.41 20.86 16.61
CA VAL A 164 3.19 20.20 17.67
C VAL A 164 2.46 20.26 19.02
N ASP A 165 1.98 21.44 19.40
CA ASP A 165 1.29 21.62 20.69
C ASP A 165 -0.02 20.82 20.73
N ARG A 166 -0.77 20.78 19.64
CA ARG A 166 -2.02 20.00 19.56
C ARG A 166 -1.77 18.49 19.65
N LEU A 167 -0.71 17.99 19.00
CA LEU A 167 -0.31 16.58 19.07
C LEU A 167 0.17 16.20 20.49
N ARG A 168 0.94 17.06 21.15
CA ARG A 168 1.36 16.84 22.55
C ARG A 168 0.17 16.79 23.51
N SER A 169 -0.80 17.70 23.32
CA SER A 169 -2.05 17.67 24.11
C SER A 169 -2.81 16.36 23.93
N ALA A 170 -2.93 15.89 22.69
CA ALA A 170 -3.59 14.61 22.40
C ALA A 170 -2.82 13.42 23.02
N LEU A 171 -1.50 13.41 22.95
CA LEU A 171 -0.66 12.37 23.57
C LEU A 171 -0.80 12.31 25.08
N ALA A 172 -1.00 13.45 25.75
CA ALA A 172 -1.27 13.50 27.18
C ALA A 172 -2.63 12.92 27.55
N ALA A 173 -3.61 12.95 26.64
CA ALA A 173 -4.96 12.41 26.82
C ALA A 173 -5.07 10.91 26.50
N VAL A 174 -4.12 10.31 25.75
CA VAL A 174 -4.12 8.89 25.37
C VAL A 174 -3.25 8.09 26.33
N PRO A 175 -3.81 7.26 27.20
CA PRO A 175 -3.03 6.48 28.17
C PRO A 175 -2.35 5.26 27.52
N GLY A 176 -1.07 5.06 27.84
CA GLY A 176 -0.33 3.83 27.55
C GLY A 176 0.05 3.61 26.06
N PRO A 177 0.70 2.48 25.76
CA PRO A 177 1.07 2.09 24.41
C PRO A 177 -0.16 1.50 23.70
N ALA A 178 -0.71 2.28 22.78
CA ALA A 178 -1.80 1.89 21.89
C ALA A 178 -1.46 2.31 20.47
N GLU A 179 -2.13 1.75 19.47
CA GLU A 179 -1.94 2.12 18.06
C GLU A 179 -2.21 3.61 17.83
N ASP A 180 -3.20 4.17 18.53
CA ASP A 180 -3.50 5.60 18.50
C ASP A 180 -2.32 6.44 19.00
N ARG A 181 -1.66 6.00 20.09
CA ARG A 181 -0.46 6.66 20.61
C ARG A 181 0.68 6.60 19.59
N ALA A 182 0.92 5.45 18.96
CA ALA A 182 1.92 5.30 17.91
C ALA A 182 1.67 6.26 16.74
N SER A 183 0.43 6.33 16.28
CA SER A 183 0.02 7.22 15.19
C SER A 183 0.29 8.70 15.52
N LEU A 184 -0.04 9.14 16.73
CA LEU A 184 0.23 10.51 17.20
C LEU A 184 1.72 10.80 17.33
N LEU A 185 2.52 9.85 17.81
CA LEU A 185 3.97 9.99 17.94
C LEU A 185 4.65 10.09 16.58
N PHE A 186 4.28 9.28 15.57
CA PHE A 186 4.79 9.44 14.21
C PHE A 186 4.43 10.80 13.62
N ALA A 187 3.20 11.27 13.83
CA ALA A 187 2.77 12.58 13.39
C ALA A 187 3.57 13.69 14.07
N LEU A 188 3.81 13.59 15.39
CA LEU A 188 4.63 14.52 16.14
C LEU A 188 6.08 14.54 15.65
N ALA A 189 6.69 13.38 15.43
CA ALA A 189 8.05 13.26 14.92
C ALA A 189 8.22 13.98 13.57
N GLN A 190 7.27 13.83 12.64
CA GLN A 190 7.29 14.52 11.35
C GLN A 190 7.20 16.05 11.51
N ARG A 191 6.39 16.54 12.45
CA ARG A 191 6.28 17.99 12.72
C ARG A 191 7.53 18.56 13.40
N LEU A 192 8.14 17.80 14.31
CA LEU A 192 9.42 18.15 14.94
C LEU A 192 10.56 18.23 13.91
N ASP A 193 10.61 17.29 12.95
CA ASP A 193 11.53 17.36 11.82
C ASP A 193 11.34 18.65 11.00
N ALA A 194 10.10 18.99 10.70
CA ALA A 194 9.79 20.21 9.93
C ALA A 194 10.20 21.51 10.65
N VAL A 195 10.17 21.54 11.98
CA VAL A 195 10.70 22.68 12.79
C VAL A 195 12.17 22.50 13.18
N ARG A 196 12.89 21.55 12.57
CA ARG A 196 14.32 21.28 12.70
C ARG A 196 14.77 20.87 14.12
N ARG A 197 13.87 20.26 14.90
CA ARG A 197 14.18 19.65 16.20
C ARG A 197 14.58 18.20 16.00
N PHE A 198 15.70 17.96 15.30
CA PHE A 198 16.06 16.68 14.73
C PHE A 198 16.26 15.55 15.76
N ASP A 199 16.98 15.81 16.85
CA ASP A 199 17.21 14.78 17.88
C ASP A 199 15.91 14.37 18.58
N GLU A 200 15.06 15.33 18.90
CA GLU A 200 13.75 15.07 19.47
C GLU A 200 12.83 14.34 18.48
N ALA A 201 12.86 14.74 17.20
CA ALA A 201 12.11 14.07 16.14
C ALA A 201 12.51 12.60 16.02
N PHE A 202 13.82 12.30 16.04
CA PHE A 202 14.33 10.94 15.97
C PHE A 202 13.93 10.09 17.18
N ALA A 203 14.11 10.64 18.39
CA ALA A 203 13.69 9.97 19.63
C ALA A 203 12.18 9.68 19.64
N THR A 204 11.37 10.66 19.21
CA THR A 204 9.90 10.52 19.12
C THR A 204 9.50 9.44 18.10
N ALA A 205 10.16 9.36 16.94
CA ALA A 205 9.92 8.31 15.95
C ALA A 205 10.31 6.91 16.48
N SER A 206 11.40 6.82 17.27
CA SER A 206 11.80 5.58 17.93
C SER A 206 10.77 5.12 18.97
N GLU A 207 10.24 6.06 19.78
CA GLU A 207 9.14 5.78 20.72
C GLU A 207 7.87 5.35 19.98
N ALA A 208 7.53 6.00 18.87
CA ALA A 208 6.41 5.64 18.02
C ALA A 208 6.50 4.18 17.55
N ARG A 209 7.67 3.77 17.07
CA ARG A 209 7.92 2.40 16.63
C ARG A 209 7.77 1.39 17.76
N ALA A 210 8.34 1.68 18.93
CA ALA A 210 8.20 0.82 20.10
C ALA A 210 6.73 0.68 20.54
N SER A 211 5.97 1.78 20.52
CA SER A 211 4.53 1.80 20.83
C SER A 211 3.72 0.97 19.83
N SER A 212 4.03 1.07 18.53
CA SER A 212 3.37 0.28 17.47
C SER A 212 3.63 -1.22 17.65
N LEU A 213 4.88 -1.63 17.92
CA LEU A 213 5.22 -3.03 18.19
C LEU A 213 4.49 -3.58 19.43
N LEU A 214 4.42 -2.77 20.47
CA LEU A 214 3.74 -3.17 21.71
C LEU A 214 2.22 -3.31 21.50
N ALA A 215 1.61 -2.37 20.81
CA ALA A 215 0.19 -2.40 20.46
C ALA A 215 -0.20 -3.63 19.62
N ALA A 216 0.69 -4.04 18.72
CA ALA A 216 0.50 -5.23 17.87
C ALA A 216 0.80 -6.56 18.59
N GLY A 217 1.17 -6.54 19.87
CA GLY A 217 1.60 -7.75 20.60
C GLY A 217 2.97 -8.30 20.14
N LEU A 218 3.75 -7.47 19.46
CA LEU A 218 5.06 -7.80 18.89
C LEU A 218 6.20 -7.15 19.70
N ALA A 219 5.99 -6.87 20.98
CA ALA A 219 7.00 -6.27 21.82
C ALA A 219 8.30 -7.08 21.82
N GLY A 220 9.41 -6.41 21.51
CA GLY A 220 10.71 -7.06 21.38
C GLY A 220 10.94 -7.84 20.07
N ALA A 221 9.98 -7.84 19.13
CA ALA A 221 10.19 -8.41 17.81
C ALA A 221 11.33 -7.67 17.09
N ARG A 222 12.22 -8.44 16.50
CA ARG A 222 13.39 -7.95 15.77
C ARG A 222 13.38 -8.46 14.34
N HIS A 223 14.06 -7.75 13.48
CA HIS A 223 14.32 -8.21 12.13
C HIS A 223 15.18 -9.49 12.17
N ASP A 224 14.66 -10.56 11.62
CA ASP A 224 15.42 -11.80 11.46
C ASP A 224 16.33 -11.70 10.22
N ARG A 225 17.54 -11.17 10.43
CA ARG A 225 18.54 -10.95 9.38
C ARG A 225 18.96 -12.27 8.72
N VAL A 226 19.14 -13.31 9.51
CA VAL A 226 19.54 -14.63 9.00
C VAL A 226 18.45 -15.25 8.12
N ALA A 227 17.18 -15.14 8.53
CA ALA A 227 16.08 -15.60 7.70
C ALA A 227 15.97 -14.80 6.38
N MET A 228 16.24 -13.49 6.40
CA MET A 228 16.26 -12.68 5.17
C MET A 228 17.40 -13.07 4.25
N GLU A 229 18.61 -13.20 4.77
CA GLU A 229 19.79 -13.67 4.01
C GLU A 229 19.53 -15.05 3.37
N ARG A 230 18.93 -15.96 4.15
CA ARG A 230 18.55 -17.30 3.64
C ARG A 230 17.52 -17.19 2.52
N ARG A 231 16.50 -16.34 2.65
CA ARG A 231 15.52 -16.12 1.56
C ARG A 231 16.19 -15.63 0.29
N VAL A 232 17.10 -14.65 0.40
CA VAL A 232 17.85 -14.13 -0.76
C VAL A 232 18.70 -15.23 -1.40
N ALA A 233 19.40 -16.03 -0.59
CA ALA A 233 20.19 -17.17 -1.11
C ALA A 233 19.32 -18.19 -1.84
N MET A 234 18.17 -18.58 -1.27
CA MET A 234 17.21 -19.50 -1.89
C MET A 234 16.67 -18.97 -3.22
N GLN A 235 16.37 -17.66 -3.33
CA GLN A 235 15.94 -17.04 -4.60
C GLN A 235 17.03 -17.14 -5.67
N ARG A 236 18.26 -16.80 -5.32
CA ARG A 236 19.40 -16.87 -6.25
C ARG A 236 19.70 -18.29 -6.72
N GLU A 237 19.59 -19.27 -5.82
CA GLU A 237 19.79 -20.69 -6.15
C GLU A 237 18.67 -21.22 -7.04
N ALA A 238 17.41 -20.93 -6.70
CA ALA A 238 16.25 -21.42 -7.44
C ALA A 238 16.16 -20.84 -8.86
N PHE A 239 16.63 -19.62 -9.06
CA PHE A 239 16.61 -18.93 -10.34
C PHE A 239 18.02 -18.60 -10.83
N ALA A 240 18.85 -19.62 -11.05
CA ALA A 240 20.25 -19.46 -11.44
C ALA A 240 20.45 -19.16 -12.95
N ALA A 241 19.41 -19.32 -13.77
CA ALA A 241 19.45 -19.08 -15.21
C ALA A 241 18.25 -18.22 -15.67
N PRO A 242 18.41 -17.42 -16.74
CA PRO A 242 17.34 -16.61 -17.25
C PRO A 242 16.24 -17.47 -17.91
N GLU A 243 14.99 -16.99 -17.81
CA GLU A 243 13.87 -17.55 -18.55
C GLU A 243 13.93 -17.10 -20.03
N PRO A 244 13.75 -18.00 -21.00
CA PRO A 244 13.68 -17.62 -22.40
C PRO A 244 12.50 -16.67 -22.67
N ARG A 245 12.68 -15.68 -23.52
CA ARG A 245 11.60 -14.78 -23.92
C ARG A 245 10.48 -15.54 -24.62
N ALA A 246 9.24 -15.19 -24.30
CA ALA A 246 8.06 -15.75 -24.96
C ALA A 246 7.91 -15.14 -26.39
N THR A 247 7.49 -15.95 -27.34
CA THR A 247 7.20 -15.51 -28.72
C THR A 247 5.90 -14.76 -28.84
N THR A 248 4.96 -14.98 -27.91
CA THR A 248 3.65 -14.30 -27.84
C THR A 248 3.63 -13.31 -26.70
N ARG A 249 2.91 -12.18 -26.90
CA ARG A 249 2.66 -11.19 -25.85
C ARG A 249 1.16 -11.14 -25.57
N ASP A 250 0.79 -11.10 -24.30
CA ASP A 250 -0.59 -10.78 -23.92
C ASP A 250 -0.88 -9.30 -24.25
N PRO A 251 -2.10 -8.94 -24.66
CA PRO A 251 -2.48 -7.55 -24.86
C PRO A 251 -2.27 -6.67 -23.63
N VAL A 252 -2.47 -7.21 -22.45
CA VAL A 252 -2.16 -6.53 -21.16
C VAL A 252 -0.69 -6.79 -20.81
N GLN A 253 0.08 -5.73 -20.70
CA GLN A 253 1.49 -5.79 -20.35
C GLN A 253 1.70 -5.24 -18.94
N PRO A 254 1.90 -6.08 -17.92
CA PRO A 254 2.26 -5.61 -16.59
C PRO A 254 3.70 -5.11 -16.60
N VAL A 255 3.90 -3.90 -16.06
CA VAL A 255 5.19 -3.29 -15.79
C VAL A 255 5.41 -3.28 -14.28
N PHE A 256 6.46 -3.93 -13.81
CA PHE A 256 6.73 -4.06 -12.39
C PHE A 256 7.72 -2.98 -11.93
N ILE A 257 7.33 -2.18 -10.94
CA ILE A 257 8.20 -1.18 -10.30
C ILE A 257 8.61 -1.71 -8.94
N VAL A 258 9.87 -2.06 -8.79
CA VAL A 258 10.44 -2.74 -7.64
C VAL A 258 11.58 -1.95 -6.99
N GLY A 259 11.99 -2.33 -5.79
CA GLY A 259 13.09 -1.71 -5.05
C GLY A 259 12.81 -1.62 -3.55
N MET A 260 13.44 -0.68 -2.88
CA MET A 260 13.12 -0.42 -1.48
C MET A 260 11.90 0.51 -1.34
N PHE A 261 11.16 0.34 -0.27
CA PHE A 261 10.21 1.37 0.17
C PHE A 261 10.95 2.71 0.28
N ARG A 262 10.32 3.82 -0.08
CA ARG A 262 10.89 5.17 -0.06
C ARG A 262 12.01 5.43 -1.08
N SER A 263 12.20 4.57 -2.06
CA SER A 263 13.16 4.76 -3.16
C SER A 263 12.67 5.66 -4.30
N GLY A 264 11.45 6.22 -4.20
CA GLY A 264 10.87 7.06 -5.26
C GLY A 264 9.94 6.33 -6.22
N SER A 265 9.61 5.07 -5.96
CA SER A 265 8.74 4.24 -6.82
C SER A 265 7.35 4.86 -7.05
N THR A 266 6.77 5.55 -6.06
CA THR A 266 5.49 6.26 -6.22
C THR A 266 5.61 7.45 -7.15
N LEU A 267 6.68 8.24 -7.06
CA LEU A 267 6.93 9.36 -7.96
C LEU A 267 7.06 8.87 -9.41
N LEU A 268 7.84 7.81 -9.61
CA LEU A 268 8.00 7.20 -10.93
C LEU A 268 6.66 6.70 -11.49
N GLU A 269 5.86 6.01 -10.68
CA GLU A 269 4.54 5.54 -11.11
C GLU A 269 3.63 6.71 -11.49
N GLN A 270 3.65 7.83 -10.74
CA GLN A 270 2.84 9.01 -11.08
C GLN A 270 3.28 9.66 -12.38
N ILE A 271 4.59 9.76 -12.64
CA ILE A 271 5.11 10.24 -13.93
C ILE A 271 4.60 9.35 -15.08
N LEU A 272 4.69 8.03 -14.93
CA LEU A 272 4.25 7.08 -15.93
C LEU A 272 2.73 7.08 -16.12
N SER A 273 1.96 7.18 -15.04
CA SER A 273 0.48 7.17 -15.09
C SER A 273 -0.12 8.44 -15.71
N ALA A 274 0.66 9.47 -15.91
CA ALA A 274 0.25 10.65 -16.68
C ALA A 274 0.27 10.41 -18.19
N HIS A 275 0.86 9.29 -18.65
CA HIS A 275 0.83 8.87 -20.05
C HIS A 275 -0.48 8.11 -20.33
N ASP A 276 -1.22 8.49 -21.40
CA ASP A 276 -2.56 7.95 -21.72
C ASP A 276 -2.60 6.42 -21.91
N ALA A 277 -1.49 5.80 -22.33
CA ALA A 277 -1.40 4.35 -22.50
C ALA A 277 -1.10 3.59 -21.21
N VAL A 278 -0.86 4.26 -20.05
CA VAL A 278 -0.41 3.65 -18.82
C VAL A 278 -1.46 3.78 -17.71
N HIS A 279 -1.85 2.66 -17.16
CA HIS A 279 -2.77 2.60 -16.02
C HIS A 279 -2.01 2.29 -14.71
N SER A 280 -2.18 3.13 -13.69
CA SER A 280 -1.58 2.91 -12.37
C SER A 280 -2.31 1.81 -11.62
N GLY A 281 -1.67 0.66 -11.43
CA GLY A 281 -2.16 -0.42 -10.59
C GLY A 281 -1.89 -0.19 -9.11
N GLY A 282 -0.90 0.63 -8.76
CA GLY A 282 -0.43 0.81 -7.39
C GLY A 282 0.18 -0.47 -6.82
N GLU A 283 0.01 -0.69 -5.52
CA GLU A 283 0.57 -1.87 -4.83
C GLU A 283 -0.37 -3.07 -4.92
N LEU A 284 -0.36 -3.77 -6.06
CA LEU A 284 -1.20 -4.95 -6.25
C LEU A 284 -0.73 -6.10 -5.33
N PRO A 285 -1.65 -6.77 -4.60
CA PRO A 285 -1.28 -7.88 -3.73
C PRO A 285 -1.12 -9.21 -4.47
N LEU A 286 -1.12 -9.20 -5.81
CA LEU A 286 -1.28 -10.41 -6.63
C LEU A 286 -0.04 -11.29 -6.61
N VAL A 287 1.15 -10.74 -6.86
CA VAL A 287 2.40 -11.51 -6.89
C VAL A 287 2.71 -12.13 -5.52
N PRO A 288 2.70 -11.39 -4.39
CA PRO A 288 2.91 -11.98 -3.08
C PRO A 288 1.84 -13.03 -2.71
N ARG A 289 0.58 -12.83 -3.09
CA ARG A 289 -0.48 -13.80 -2.84
C ARG A 289 -0.25 -15.10 -3.60
N ILE A 290 0.16 -15.03 -4.87
CA ILE A 290 0.54 -16.21 -5.66
C ILE A 290 1.74 -16.90 -5.00
N ALA A 291 2.78 -16.17 -4.62
CA ALA A 291 3.96 -16.73 -3.96
C ALA A 291 3.61 -17.45 -2.63
N GLN A 292 2.67 -16.90 -1.85
CA GLN A 292 2.20 -17.51 -0.59
C GLN A 292 1.48 -18.84 -0.79
N LEU A 293 0.80 -19.03 -1.91
CA LEU A 293 0.09 -20.27 -2.24
C LEU A 293 1.04 -21.38 -2.73
N LEU A 294 2.21 -21.01 -3.23
CA LEU A 294 3.19 -21.93 -3.80
C LEU A 294 4.11 -22.48 -2.71
N ARG A 295 4.06 -23.75 -2.44
CA ARG A 295 4.87 -24.40 -1.39
C ARG A 295 5.59 -25.66 -1.92
N PRO A 296 6.89 -25.82 -1.69
CA PRO A 296 7.85 -24.88 -1.07
C PRO A 296 8.30 -23.79 -2.06
N TYR A 297 8.11 -22.52 -1.70
CA TYR A 297 8.59 -21.38 -2.48
C TYR A 297 10.04 -21.05 -2.10
N PRO A 298 10.94 -20.68 -3.04
CA PRO A 298 10.76 -20.53 -4.50
C PRO A 298 10.95 -21.82 -5.32
N ALA A 299 11.39 -22.91 -4.71
CA ALA A 299 11.79 -24.13 -5.40
C ALA A 299 10.70 -24.74 -6.31
N VAL A 300 9.44 -24.71 -5.87
CA VAL A 300 8.31 -25.21 -6.67
C VAL A 300 8.13 -24.42 -7.97
N VAL A 301 8.43 -23.12 -7.96
CA VAL A 301 8.34 -22.26 -9.15
C VAL A 301 9.47 -22.59 -10.14
N ALA A 302 10.69 -22.78 -9.62
CA ALA A 302 11.85 -23.14 -10.44
C ALA A 302 11.64 -24.45 -11.22
N GLY A 303 10.94 -25.43 -10.63
CA GLY A 303 10.60 -26.71 -11.27
C GLY A 303 9.27 -26.73 -12.04
N ALA A 304 8.51 -25.63 -12.06
CA ALA A 304 7.18 -25.61 -12.69
C ALA A 304 7.28 -25.67 -14.22
N SER A 305 6.33 -26.39 -14.82
CA SER A 305 6.17 -26.45 -16.29
C SER A 305 5.64 -25.12 -16.84
N ARG A 306 5.88 -24.86 -18.13
CA ARG A 306 5.33 -23.66 -18.80
C ARG A 306 3.81 -23.56 -18.65
N THR A 307 3.09 -24.67 -18.81
CA THR A 307 1.61 -24.70 -18.64
C THR A 307 1.17 -24.23 -17.24
N GLN A 308 1.85 -24.68 -16.18
CA GLN A 308 1.55 -24.25 -14.81
C GLN A 308 1.81 -22.75 -14.62
N LEU A 309 2.92 -22.27 -15.19
CA LEU A 309 3.29 -20.84 -15.13
C LEU A 309 2.30 -19.98 -15.92
N ASP A 310 1.83 -20.44 -17.09
CA ASP A 310 0.80 -19.76 -17.87
C ASP A 310 -0.54 -19.69 -17.12
N GLN A 311 -0.89 -20.74 -16.38
CA GLN A 311 -2.07 -20.70 -15.51
C GLN A 311 -1.95 -19.66 -14.40
N LEU A 312 -0.78 -19.54 -13.77
CA LEU A 312 -0.54 -18.51 -12.77
C LEU A 312 -0.59 -17.10 -13.38
N ALA A 313 0.01 -16.92 -14.56
CA ALA A 313 -0.06 -15.67 -15.31
C ALA A 313 -1.53 -15.31 -15.68
N ALA A 314 -2.33 -16.29 -16.10
CA ALA A 314 -3.74 -16.09 -16.41
C ALA A 314 -4.55 -15.66 -15.18
N VAL A 315 -4.27 -16.23 -13.99
CA VAL A 315 -4.90 -15.81 -12.72
C VAL A 315 -4.57 -14.36 -12.41
N TYR A 316 -3.30 -13.97 -12.53
CA TYR A 316 -2.86 -12.58 -12.32
C TYR A 316 -3.57 -11.62 -13.29
N LEU A 317 -3.53 -11.93 -14.59
CA LEU A 317 -4.13 -11.08 -15.64
C LEU A 317 -5.65 -10.99 -15.52
N ALA A 318 -6.33 -12.07 -15.09
CA ALA A 318 -7.76 -12.04 -14.84
C ALA A 318 -8.15 -11.03 -13.74
N GLU A 319 -7.36 -10.95 -12.67
CA GLU A 319 -7.58 -9.95 -11.61
C GLU A 319 -7.28 -8.52 -12.10
N VAL A 320 -6.21 -8.33 -12.87
CA VAL A 320 -5.88 -7.03 -13.47
C VAL A 320 -7.01 -6.55 -14.40
N ARG A 321 -7.52 -7.42 -15.28
CA ARG A 321 -8.62 -7.08 -16.19
C ARG A 321 -9.93 -6.73 -15.49
N LYS A 322 -10.19 -7.25 -14.30
CA LYS A 322 -11.36 -6.85 -13.50
C LYS A 322 -11.30 -5.38 -13.10
N ILE A 323 -10.09 -4.86 -12.88
CA ILE A 323 -9.86 -3.47 -12.46
C ILE A 323 -9.69 -2.56 -13.68
N PHE A 324 -8.99 -3.06 -14.71
CA PHE A 324 -8.59 -2.33 -15.93
C PHE A 324 -8.95 -3.14 -17.18
N PRO A 325 -10.25 -3.18 -17.58
CA PRO A 325 -10.72 -4.05 -18.68
C PRO A 325 -10.05 -3.77 -20.03
N ASP A 326 -9.76 -2.50 -20.30
CA ASP A 326 -9.27 -2.03 -21.60
C ASP A 326 -7.79 -1.60 -21.58
N ALA A 327 -7.05 -1.94 -20.50
CA ALA A 327 -5.67 -1.49 -20.35
C ALA A 327 -4.70 -2.26 -21.24
N GLY A 328 -3.80 -1.52 -21.94
CA GLY A 328 -2.63 -2.09 -22.60
C GLY A 328 -1.46 -2.25 -21.63
N VAL A 329 -1.05 -1.16 -20.97
CA VAL A 329 0.05 -1.15 -19.99
C VAL A 329 -0.51 -0.88 -18.59
N VAL A 330 -0.20 -1.75 -17.63
CA VAL A 330 -0.59 -1.59 -16.22
C VAL A 330 0.65 -1.67 -15.36
N THR A 331 0.87 -0.69 -14.50
CA THR A 331 1.95 -0.77 -13.50
C THR A 331 1.52 -1.63 -12.31
N ASP A 332 2.42 -2.49 -11.84
CA ASP A 332 2.38 -3.12 -10.51
C ASP A 332 3.54 -2.53 -9.72
N LYS A 333 3.26 -1.43 -9.03
CA LYS A 333 4.25 -0.72 -8.24
C LYS A 333 4.20 -1.23 -6.80
N ARG A 334 4.87 -2.34 -6.60
CA ARG A 334 5.04 -2.93 -5.28
C ARG A 334 6.53 -3.12 -5.01
N PRO A 335 7.14 -2.26 -4.17
CA PRO A 335 8.59 -2.27 -3.96
C PRO A 335 9.14 -3.65 -3.58
N ASP A 336 8.51 -4.36 -2.64
CA ASP A 336 8.92 -5.68 -2.16
C ASP A 336 8.79 -6.81 -3.21
N ASN A 337 8.22 -6.58 -4.37
CA ASN A 337 8.26 -7.52 -5.50
C ASN A 337 9.69 -7.79 -6.01
N PHE A 338 10.71 -7.06 -5.53
CA PHE A 338 12.11 -7.43 -5.81
C PHE A 338 12.44 -8.85 -5.32
N GLU A 339 11.79 -9.34 -4.27
CA GLU A 339 11.91 -10.71 -3.78
C GLU A 339 11.25 -11.74 -4.71
N HIS A 340 10.42 -11.30 -5.65
CA HIS A 340 9.61 -12.14 -6.52
C HIS A 340 9.94 -12.00 -8.02
N VAL A 341 11.02 -11.31 -8.37
CA VAL A 341 11.39 -11.11 -9.79
C VAL A 341 11.54 -12.45 -10.53
N GLY A 342 12.09 -13.48 -9.89
CA GLY A 342 12.14 -14.84 -10.47
C GLY A 342 10.76 -15.39 -10.82
N LEU A 343 9.79 -15.30 -9.92
CA LEU A 343 8.39 -15.68 -10.18
C LEU A 343 7.77 -14.82 -11.30
N ILE A 344 7.98 -13.52 -11.26
CA ILE A 344 7.48 -12.59 -12.28
C ILE A 344 8.02 -12.98 -13.66
N LYS A 345 9.31 -13.20 -13.80
CA LYS A 345 9.94 -13.56 -15.08
C LYS A 345 9.53 -14.95 -15.56
N ARG A 346 9.25 -15.88 -14.64
CA ARG A 346 8.70 -17.20 -14.98
C ARG A 346 7.26 -17.11 -15.48
N MET A 347 6.41 -16.29 -14.86
CA MET A 347 5.02 -16.04 -15.32
C MET A 347 4.99 -15.21 -16.60
N PHE A 348 5.79 -14.17 -16.66
CA PHE A 348 5.83 -13.16 -17.72
C PHE A 348 7.25 -13.00 -18.28
N PRO A 349 7.72 -13.89 -19.16
CA PRO A 349 9.11 -13.86 -19.66
C PRO A 349 9.49 -12.53 -20.35
N ASN A 350 8.52 -11.83 -20.92
CA ASN A 350 8.71 -10.53 -21.58
C ASN A 350 8.45 -9.32 -20.66
N ALA A 351 8.17 -9.53 -19.37
CA ALA A 351 7.87 -8.42 -18.45
C ALA A 351 9.03 -7.44 -18.36
N ARG A 352 8.70 -6.15 -18.44
CA ARG A 352 9.61 -5.04 -18.15
C ARG A 352 9.57 -4.73 -16.66
N ILE A 353 10.74 -4.55 -16.05
CA ILE A 353 10.89 -4.26 -14.64
C ILE A 353 11.67 -2.97 -14.49
N ILE A 354 11.21 -2.07 -13.62
CA ILE A 354 11.91 -0.85 -13.27
C ILE A 354 12.36 -0.95 -11.82
N TYR A 355 13.68 -0.93 -11.63
CA TYR A 355 14.30 -0.96 -10.30
C TYR A 355 14.62 0.45 -9.84
N THR A 356 13.88 0.95 -8.83
CA THR A 356 14.12 2.28 -8.25
C THR A 356 15.17 2.22 -7.15
N ARG A 357 16.18 3.08 -7.26
CA ARG A 357 17.24 3.28 -6.26
C ARG A 357 17.21 4.70 -5.72
N ARG A 358 17.71 4.87 -4.52
CA ARG A 358 17.90 6.15 -3.85
C ARG A 358 19.04 6.03 -2.85
N ASN A 359 19.61 7.16 -2.42
CA ASN A 359 20.60 7.17 -1.35
C ASN A 359 20.11 6.33 -0.16
N PRO A 360 20.85 5.28 0.26
CA PRO A 360 20.36 4.31 1.24
C PRO A 360 20.18 4.92 2.64
N LEU A 361 20.99 5.92 3.04
CA LEU A 361 20.80 6.61 4.31
C LEU A 361 19.54 7.49 4.32
N ASP A 362 19.18 8.10 3.18
CA ASP A 362 17.89 8.79 3.03
C ASP A 362 16.69 7.83 3.10
N ILE A 363 16.85 6.60 2.60
CA ILE A 363 15.85 5.54 2.78
C ILE A 363 15.72 5.18 4.26
N CYS A 364 16.83 4.97 4.99
CA CYS A 364 16.82 4.67 6.42
C CYS A 364 16.06 5.73 7.22
N VAL A 365 16.38 7.02 7.01
CA VAL A 365 15.68 8.12 7.68
C VAL A 365 14.22 8.16 7.27
N SER A 366 13.92 8.11 5.98
CA SER A 366 12.54 8.19 5.50
C SER A 366 11.66 7.06 6.03
N THR A 367 12.21 5.86 6.18
CA THR A 367 11.54 4.69 6.75
C THR A 367 11.33 4.83 8.25
N HIS A 368 12.33 5.34 8.98
CA HIS A 368 12.26 5.54 10.43
C HIS A 368 11.11 6.48 10.84
N PHE A 369 10.82 7.49 10.03
CA PHE A 369 9.73 8.45 10.25
C PHE A 369 8.36 8.00 9.69
N LEU A 370 8.27 6.80 9.13
CA LEU A 370 7.04 6.32 8.53
C LEU A 370 6.31 5.35 9.46
N HIS A 371 5.00 5.57 9.67
CA HIS A 371 4.15 4.61 10.34
C HIS A 371 3.87 3.42 9.40
N ILE A 372 4.72 2.42 9.45
CA ILE A 372 4.61 1.15 8.71
C ILE A 372 4.03 0.10 9.66
N ASP A 373 3.29 -0.87 9.11
CA ASP A 373 2.78 -2.03 9.84
C ASP A 373 3.86 -2.64 10.75
N ALA A 374 3.51 -2.88 12.00
CA ALA A 374 4.42 -3.42 13.02
C ALA A 374 5.04 -4.77 12.63
N ALA A 375 4.33 -5.57 11.81
CA ALA A 375 4.84 -6.84 11.28
C ALA A 375 6.02 -6.67 10.31
N VAL A 376 6.25 -5.47 9.78
CA VAL A 376 7.40 -5.14 8.91
C VAL A 376 8.61 -4.84 9.80
N THR A 377 9.20 -5.89 10.37
CA THR A 377 10.25 -5.80 11.40
C THR A 377 11.55 -5.17 10.92
N TRP A 378 11.88 -5.24 9.63
CA TRP A 378 13.08 -4.58 9.08
C TRP A 378 12.98 -3.03 9.14
N ALA A 379 11.80 -2.46 9.33
CA ALA A 379 11.62 -1.03 9.55
C ALA A 379 11.77 -0.61 11.02
N SER A 380 12.14 -1.52 11.93
CA SER A 380 12.20 -1.28 13.37
C SER A 380 13.36 -0.38 13.78
N SER A 381 14.46 -0.38 13.03
CA SER A 381 15.60 0.50 13.25
C SER A 381 16.28 0.89 11.94
N PRO A 382 17.07 1.98 11.91
CA PRO A 382 17.90 2.32 10.75
C PRO A 382 18.86 1.19 10.36
N ALA A 383 19.45 0.47 11.31
CA ALA A 383 20.35 -0.64 11.06
C ALA A 383 19.63 -1.84 10.42
N ASP A 384 18.40 -2.14 10.82
CA ASP A 384 17.60 -3.20 10.19
C ASP A 384 17.12 -2.80 8.79
N THR A 385 16.79 -1.51 8.59
CA THR A 385 16.51 -0.96 7.26
C THR A 385 17.74 -1.05 6.36
N ALA A 386 18.92 -0.72 6.86
CA ALA A 386 20.19 -0.85 6.12
C ALA A 386 20.45 -2.29 5.72
N HIS A 387 20.24 -3.26 6.62
CA HIS A 387 20.34 -4.68 6.28
C HIS A 387 19.38 -5.08 5.16
N GLN A 388 18.12 -4.66 5.21
CA GLN A 388 17.15 -4.93 4.15
C GLN A 388 17.58 -4.30 2.81
N ILE A 389 18.16 -3.10 2.81
CA ILE A 389 18.70 -2.45 1.62
C ILE A 389 19.86 -3.28 1.02
N VAL A 390 20.77 -3.78 1.86
CA VAL A 390 21.88 -4.63 1.42
C VAL A 390 21.35 -5.89 0.75
N GLN A 391 20.38 -6.56 1.36
CA GLN A 391 19.77 -7.78 0.80
C GLN A 391 19.00 -7.51 -0.50
N CYS A 392 18.27 -6.41 -0.56
CA CYS A 392 17.62 -5.94 -1.80
C CYS A 392 18.67 -5.73 -2.91
N SER A 393 19.76 -5.03 -2.61
CA SER A 393 20.83 -4.75 -3.58
C SER A 393 21.50 -6.04 -4.09
N TYR A 394 21.78 -7.01 -3.21
CA TYR A 394 22.35 -8.28 -3.61
C TYR A 394 21.43 -9.10 -4.51
N LEU A 395 20.14 -9.12 -4.19
CA LEU A 395 19.17 -9.82 -5.00
C LEU A 395 18.92 -9.11 -6.34
N MET A 396 18.83 -7.79 -6.35
CA MET A 396 18.69 -7.03 -7.58
C MET A 396 19.92 -7.10 -8.48
N ALA A 397 21.13 -7.18 -7.92
CA ALA A 397 22.34 -7.41 -8.71
C ALA A 397 22.31 -8.77 -9.45
N HIS A 398 21.78 -9.81 -8.79
CA HIS A 398 21.54 -11.10 -9.42
C HIS A 398 20.52 -11.00 -10.57
N TRP A 399 19.40 -10.32 -10.36
CA TRP A 399 18.38 -10.15 -11.41
C TRP A 399 18.88 -9.33 -12.60
N LEU A 400 19.63 -8.26 -12.35
CA LEU A 400 20.25 -7.45 -13.39
C LEU A 400 21.25 -8.26 -14.24
N GLN A 401 21.98 -9.19 -13.63
CA GLN A 401 22.88 -10.08 -14.36
C GLN A 401 22.11 -11.06 -15.26
N LEU A 402 20.98 -11.58 -14.79
CA LEU A 402 20.16 -12.54 -15.56
C LEU A 402 19.30 -11.87 -16.64
N TYR A 403 18.82 -10.64 -16.41
CA TYR A 403 17.87 -9.96 -17.26
C TYR A 403 18.30 -8.51 -17.57
N PRO A 404 19.50 -8.30 -18.13
CA PRO A 404 20.05 -6.96 -18.33
C PRO A 404 19.20 -6.07 -19.25
N ASP A 405 18.50 -6.67 -20.24
CA ASP A 405 17.64 -5.93 -21.17
C ASP A 405 16.21 -5.75 -20.69
N ASP A 406 15.79 -6.45 -19.63
CA ASP A 406 14.42 -6.44 -19.13
C ASP A 406 14.26 -5.69 -17.79
N ILE A 407 15.39 -5.26 -17.18
CA ILE A 407 15.40 -4.50 -15.93
C ILE A 407 16.12 -3.17 -16.15
N LEU A 408 15.37 -2.06 -16.03
CA LEU A 408 15.93 -0.71 -16.06
C LEU A 408 16.14 -0.20 -14.64
N THR A 409 17.34 0.25 -14.32
CA THR A 409 17.62 0.93 -13.04
C THR A 409 17.35 2.42 -13.17
N VAL A 410 16.57 2.96 -12.23
CA VAL A 410 16.24 4.40 -12.13
C VAL A 410 16.69 4.94 -10.78
N ASP A 411 17.63 5.87 -10.79
CA ASP A 411 18.11 6.56 -9.60
C ASP A 411 17.21 7.78 -9.30
N TYR A 412 16.65 7.83 -8.10
CA TYR A 412 15.74 8.89 -7.66
C TYR A 412 16.36 10.29 -7.78
N GLU A 413 17.60 10.45 -7.35
CA GLU A 413 18.32 11.72 -7.40
C GLU A 413 18.51 12.19 -8.84
N ARG A 414 18.81 11.26 -9.74
CA ARG A 414 18.96 11.54 -11.16
C ARG A 414 17.63 11.84 -11.83
N LEU A 415 16.56 11.13 -11.46
CA LEU A 415 15.21 11.42 -11.94
C LEU A 415 14.77 12.85 -11.56
N LEU A 416 15.16 13.34 -10.38
CA LEU A 416 14.86 14.71 -9.96
C LEU A 416 15.75 15.75 -10.66
N ALA A 417 17.02 15.43 -10.92
CA ALA A 417 17.96 16.35 -11.56
C ALA A 417 17.70 16.51 -13.06
N GLU A 418 17.31 15.43 -13.74
CA GLU A 418 17.15 15.35 -15.18
C GLU A 418 15.78 14.70 -15.56
N PRO A 419 14.64 15.26 -15.12
CA PRO A 419 13.34 14.57 -15.20
C PRO A 419 12.93 14.21 -16.62
N GLU A 420 13.11 15.09 -17.60
CA GLU A 420 12.73 14.83 -18.97
C GLU A 420 13.60 13.73 -19.60
N SER A 421 14.93 13.81 -19.48
CA SER A 421 15.82 12.82 -20.10
C SER A 421 15.62 11.43 -19.49
N GLN A 422 15.42 11.35 -18.16
CA GLN A 422 15.14 10.08 -17.49
C GLN A 422 13.77 9.51 -17.89
N THR A 423 12.74 10.35 -17.98
CA THR A 423 11.41 9.92 -18.40
C THR A 423 11.41 9.43 -19.85
N ARG A 424 12.13 10.10 -20.76
CA ARG A 424 12.32 9.65 -22.16
C ARG A 424 12.98 8.27 -22.21
N ALA A 425 14.02 8.05 -21.42
CA ALA A 425 14.71 6.76 -21.34
C ALA A 425 13.77 5.65 -20.82
N ILE A 426 12.95 5.95 -19.80
CA ILE A 426 11.99 5.00 -19.25
C ILE A 426 10.89 4.67 -20.26
N LEU A 427 10.30 5.67 -20.92
CA LEU A 427 9.28 5.44 -21.96
C LEU A 427 9.83 4.62 -23.13
N SER A 428 11.05 4.94 -23.59
CA SER A 428 11.74 4.15 -24.60
C SER A 428 11.96 2.69 -24.19
N PHE A 429 12.35 2.45 -22.94
CA PHE A 429 12.48 1.10 -22.37
C PHE A 429 11.14 0.34 -22.34
N LEU A 430 10.03 1.04 -22.21
CA LEU A 430 8.67 0.47 -22.19
C LEU A 430 8.05 0.38 -23.59
N ASP A 431 8.79 0.72 -24.66
CA ASP A 431 8.30 0.81 -26.04
C ASP A 431 7.12 1.81 -26.19
N LEU A 432 7.10 2.89 -25.38
CA LEU A 432 6.07 3.93 -25.39
C LEU A 432 6.59 5.24 -26.05
N PRO A 433 5.74 5.94 -26.81
CA PRO A 433 6.09 7.25 -27.33
C PRO A 433 6.25 8.29 -26.23
N TRP A 434 6.93 9.39 -26.51
CA TRP A 434 7.00 10.52 -25.61
C TRP A 434 5.64 11.18 -25.41
N SER A 435 5.33 11.57 -24.16
CA SER A 435 4.15 12.36 -23.80
C SER A 435 4.54 13.49 -22.86
N GLU A 436 4.19 14.71 -23.21
CA GLU A 436 4.40 15.92 -22.39
C GLU A 436 3.64 15.85 -21.05
N SER A 437 2.54 15.11 -20.99
CA SER A 437 1.75 14.92 -19.78
C SER A 437 2.57 14.30 -18.64
N CYS A 438 3.59 13.50 -18.95
CA CYS A 438 4.51 12.94 -17.97
C CYS A 438 5.26 14.02 -17.16
N MET A 439 5.51 15.20 -17.75
CA MET A 439 6.14 16.32 -17.05
C MET A 439 5.16 17.12 -16.19
N ALA A 440 3.88 17.00 -16.48
CA ALA A 440 2.79 17.64 -15.75
C ALA A 440 2.06 16.67 -14.78
N PHE A 441 2.69 15.56 -14.41
CA PHE A 441 2.10 14.47 -13.60
C PHE A 441 1.43 14.94 -12.31
N HIS A 442 1.93 16.01 -11.67
CA HIS A 442 1.36 16.62 -10.46
C HIS A 442 -0.02 17.25 -10.69
N ALA A 443 -0.39 17.57 -11.93
CA ALA A 443 -1.72 18.04 -12.30
C ALA A 443 -2.71 16.89 -12.59
N ALA A 444 -2.21 15.65 -12.72
CA ALA A 444 -3.05 14.50 -12.99
C ALA A 444 -3.95 14.17 -11.80
N ARG A 445 -5.25 13.90 -12.07
CA ARG A 445 -6.25 13.53 -11.05
C ARG A 445 -6.24 12.01 -10.76
N THR A 446 -5.09 11.37 -10.87
CA THR A 446 -4.97 9.94 -10.57
C THR A 446 -5.05 9.68 -9.07
N GLN A 447 -5.69 8.58 -8.68
CA GLN A 447 -5.80 8.17 -7.28
C GLN A 447 -4.43 7.64 -6.80
N VAL A 448 -3.88 8.25 -5.75
CA VAL A 448 -2.58 7.87 -5.17
C VAL A 448 -2.79 7.28 -3.78
N ARG A 449 -2.47 6.00 -3.60
CA ARG A 449 -2.66 5.25 -2.34
C ARG A 449 -1.34 4.79 -1.77
N THR A 450 -0.52 5.73 -1.38
CA THR A 450 0.75 5.44 -0.74
C THR A 450 1.05 6.45 0.35
N ALA A 451 1.97 6.12 1.24
CA ALA A 451 2.46 7.04 2.26
C ALA A 451 3.13 8.32 1.68
N SER A 452 3.30 8.39 0.36
CA SER A 452 3.90 9.55 -0.35
C SER A 452 2.86 10.41 -1.07
N VAL A 453 1.55 10.25 -0.78
CA VAL A 453 0.44 10.89 -1.51
C VAL A 453 0.62 12.40 -1.71
N TRP A 454 1.01 13.12 -0.69
CA TRP A 454 1.22 14.57 -0.77
C TRP A 454 2.51 14.94 -1.48
N GLN A 455 3.58 14.15 -1.30
CA GLN A 455 4.89 14.42 -1.90
C GLN A 455 4.87 14.36 -3.44
N VAL A 456 4.06 13.48 -4.02
CA VAL A 456 3.97 13.30 -5.47
C VAL A 456 2.97 14.24 -6.14
N ARG A 457 2.25 15.05 -5.37
CA ARG A 457 1.31 16.08 -5.87
C ARG A 457 1.91 17.49 -5.91
N GLU A 458 3.11 17.62 -5.38
CA GLU A 458 3.91 18.85 -5.54
C GLU A 458 4.77 18.73 -6.81
N ALA A 459 5.15 19.87 -7.37
CA ALA A 459 6.19 19.90 -8.39
C ALA A 459 7.47 19.26 -7.85
N LEU A 460 8.31 18.72 -8.72
CA LEU A 460 9.57 18.08 -8.35
C LEU A 460 10.40 19.00 -7.44
N HIS A 461 10.84 18.47 -6.31
CA HIS A 461 11.63 19.19 -5.34
C HIS A 461 12.75 18.32 -4.75
N HIS A 462 13.87 18.97 -4.36
CA HIS A 462 15.06 18.28 -3.83
C HIS A 462 15.10 18.14 -2.31
N ARG A 463 14.06 18.55 -1.57
CA ARG A 463 14.01 18.56 -0.08
C ARG A 463 14.30 17.21 0.57
N ALA A 464 14.05 16.13 -0.15
CA ALA A 464 14.23 14.77 0.34
C ALA A 464 15.65 14.21 0.10
N ILE A 465 16.50 14.91 -0.67
CA ILE A 465 17.87 14.50 -0.97
C ILE A 465 18.80 14.98 0.14
N GLY A 466 19.59 14.07 0.69
CA GLY A 466 20.57 14.39 1.73
C GLY A 466 19.98 14.72 3.08
N ARG A 467 18.68 14.44 3.31
CA ARG A 467 18.01 14.64 4.60
C ARG A 467 18.70 13.85 5.73
N TRP A 468 19.32 12.72 5.40
CA TRP A 468 20.06 11.89 6.34
C TRP A 468 21.17 12.65 7.08
N ARG A 469 21.74 13.72 6.50
CA ARG A 469 22.79 14.51 7.14
C ARG A 469 22.33 15.17 8.45
N ASN A 470 21.05 15.50 8.57
CA ASN A 470 20.45 16.02 9.80
C ASN A 470 20.39 14.96 10.92
N TYR A 471 20.57 13.70 10.58
CA TYR A 471 20.45 12.54 11.46
C TYR A 471 21.71 11.68 11.48
N ALA A 472 22.82 12.15 10.91
CA ALA A 472 24.06 11.37 10.75
C ALA A 472 24.53 10.73 12.06
N TRP A 473 24.39 11.46 13.19
CA TRP A 473 24.75 10.97 14.52
C TRP A 473 23.94 9.73 14.95
N HIS A 474 22.72 9.57 14.47
CA HIS A 474 21.83 8.46 14.80
C HIS A 474 21.94 7.25 13.83
N LEU A 475 22.77 7.36 12.80
CA LEU A 475 22.85 6.38 11.69
C LEU A 475 24.14 5.55 11.70
N GLY A 476 25.01 5.66 12.72
CA GLY A 476 26.34 5.04 12.70
C GLY A 476 26.37 3.57 12.31
N ASP A 477 25.52 2.72 12.90
CA ASP A 477 25.45 1.30 12.59
C ASP A 477 24.94 1.04 11.15
N ALA A 478 23.96 1.86 10.69
CA ALA A 478 23.46 1.77 9.33
C ALA A 478 24.51 2.21 8.31
N ASP A 479 25.22 3.32 8.58
CA ASP A 479 26.29 3.83 7.74
C ASP A 479 27.42 2.80 7.61
N ALA A 480 27.90 2.24 8.73
CA ALA A 480 28.94 1.22 8.73
C ALA A 480 28.58 -0.01 7.89
N MET A 481 27.33 -0.49 8.04
CA MET A 481 26.84 -1.65 7.26
C MET A 481 26.76 -1.34 5.77
N LEU A 482 26.27 -0.17 5.39
CA LEU A 482 26.11 0.21 3.98
C LEU A 482 27.46 0.46 3.31
N ARG A 483 28.44 1.01 4.02
CA ARG A 483 29.84 1.14 3.56
C ARG A 483 30.49 -0.24 3.38
N ALA A 484 30.34 -1.12 4.37
CA ALA A 484 30.87 -2.49 4.26
C ALA A 484 30.31 -3.25 3.06
N ALA A 485 29.08 -2.97 2.67
CA ALA A 485 28.43 -3.53 1.47
C ALA A 485 28.76 -2.78 0.16
N GLY A 486 29.55 -1.69 0.19
CA GLY A 486 29.90 -0.90 -0.98
C GLY A 486 28.74 -0.10 -1.60
N LEU A 487 27.69 0.18 -0.82
CA LEU A 487 26.50 0.89 -1.28
C LEU A 487 26.59 2.41 -1.10
N ILE A 488 27.51 2.87 -0.29
CA ILE A 488 27.86 4.28 -0.13
C ILE A 488 29.40 4.40 -0.09
N ASN A 489 29.88 5.46 -0.72
CA ASN A 489 31.29 5.84 -0.69
C ASN A 489 31.49 7.02 0.28
N ASP A 490 32.76 7.33 0.56
CA ASP A 490 33.12 8.49 1.42
C ASP A 490 32.66 9.82 0.88
#